data_7083e5c86b90f104c25eaa25806e8277
#
_entry.id   7083e5c86b90f104c25eaa25806e8277
#
_cell.length_a   1.000
_cell.length_b   1.000
_cell.length_c   1.000
_cell.angle_alpha   90.00
_cell.angle_beta   90.00
_cell.angle_gamma   90.00
#
_symmetry.space_group_name_H-M   'P 1'
#
loop_
_entity.id
_entity.type
_entity.pdbx_description
1 polymer ?
#
loop_
_entity_poly.entity_id
_entity_poly.type
_entity_poly.pdbx_seq_one_letter_code
_entity_poly.pdbx_strand_id
1 'polypeptide(L)'
;MEEKLDPYAALRFKEFNFFLIIRFILVFGWSMQFIIVEWEVYSLTKDPLSLGLIGLVEVIPAISTALFAGHIVDQREKKMLFVQCILAFLLVAIGYYFITSPYVYDNYENSQILTGIYVLVFLGGFIRAFIGPTIFSLVALIVPKRVYPNAATWSSSTWQLAVVLGPAFAGFSIAWIGFHNSMGIVLS
;
A
#
# COMPACT_ATOMS: atom_id res chain seq x y z
N MET A 1 0.75 -40.32 -13.18
CA MET A 1 0.08 -39.35 -14.06
C MET A 1 0.24 -38.00 -13.42
N GLU A 2 1.14 -37.18 -13.93
CA GLU A 2 1.20 -35.79 -13.52
C GLU A 2 -0.10 -35.09 -13.97
N GLU A 3 -0.95 -34.75 -13.01
CA GLU A 3 -2.13 -33.95 -13.27
C GLU A 3 -1.64 -32.61 -13.85
N LYS A 4 -1.92 -32.34 -15.12
CA LYS A 4 -1.56 -31.08 -15.76
C LYS A 4 -2.17 -29.96 -14.95
N LEU A 5 -1.34 -29.27 -14.17
CA LEU A 5 -1.75 -28.12 -13.35
C LEU A 5 -2.29 -27.06 -14.31
N ASP A 6 -3.59 -26.83 -14.28
CA ASP A 6 -4.25 -25.77 -15.05
C ASP A 6 -3.74 -24.41 -14.54
N PRO A 7 -3.00 -23.61 -15.36
CA PRO A 7 -2.45 -22.32 -14.92
C PRO A 7 -3.52 -21.31 -14.51
N TYR A 8 -4.76 -21.51 -14.93
CA TYR A 8 -5.89 -20.60 -14.69
C TYR A 8 -6.87 -21.12 -13.64
N ALA A 9 -6.53 -22.19 -12.93
CA ALA A 9 -7.44 -22.85 -12.00
C ALA A 9 -7.97 -21.92 -10.90
N ALA A 10 -7.15 -21.01 -10.36
CA ALA A 10 -7.56 -20.03 -9.35
C ALA A 10 -8.50 -18.95 -9.92
N LEU A 11 -8.33 -18.55 -11.18
CA LEU A 11 -9.15 -17.51 -11.82
C LEU A 11 -10.58 -17.97 -12.10
N ARG A 12 -10.89 -19.26 -11.94
CA ARG A 12 -12.26 -19.76 -12.04
C ARG A 12 -13.15 -19.36 -10.84
N PHE A 13 -12.55 -18.91 -9.75
CA PHE A 13 -13.25 -18.45 -8.56
C PHE A 13 -13.51 -16.95 -8.64
N LYS A 14 -14.78 -16.54 -8.68
CA LYS A 14 -15.19 -15.13 -8.81
C LYS A 14 -14.67 -14.28 -7.64
N GLU A 15 -14.75 -14.81 -6.42
CA GLU A 15 -14.27 -14.13 -5.22
C GLU A 15 -12.77 -13.86 -5.29
N PHE A 16 -11.99 -14.78 -5.86
CA PHE A 16 -10.56 -14.61 -6.07
C PHE A 16 -10.24 -13.53 -7.10
N ASN A 17 -11.00 -13.45 -8.19
CA ASN A 17 -10.83 -12.38 -9.19
C ASN A 17 -11.12 -11.01 -8.60
N PHE A 18 -12.21 -10.85 -7.84
CA PHE A 18 -12.50 -9.61 -7.12
C PHE A 18 -11.39 -9.25 -6.13
N PHE A 19 -10.89 -10.22 -5.39
CA PHE A 19 -9.76 -10.02 -4.50
C PHE A 19 -8.52 -9.53 -5.24
N LEU A 20 -8.17 -10.10 -6.40
CA LEU A 20 -7.03 -9.68 -7.21
C LEU A 20 -7.17 -8.23 -7.68
N ILE A 21 -8.37 -7.81 -8.12
CA ILE A 21 -8.64 -6.45 -8.54
C ILE A 21 -8.46 -5.48 -7.36
N ILE A 22 -9.09 -5.75 -6.22
CA ILE A 22 -8.96 -4.91 -5.03
C ILE A 22 -7.50 -4.83 -4.58
N ARG A 23 -6.79 -5.96 -4.57
CA ARG A 23 -5.37 -6.03 -4.22
C ARG A 23 -4.52 -5.22 -5.19
N PHE A 24 -4.79 -5.30 -6.50
CA PHE A 24 -4.09 -4.50 -7.50
C PHE A 24 -4.25 -3.02 -7.23
N ILE A 25 -5.49 -2.55 -7.06
CA ILE A 25 -5.80 -1.14 -6.80
C ILE A 25 -5.11 -0.67 -5.51
N LEU A 26 -5.20 -1.45 -4.44
CA LEU A 26 -4.58 -1.12 -3.15
C LEU A 26 -3.06 -0.99 -3.26
N VAL A 27 -2.39 -1.97 -3.88
CA VAL A 27 -0.93 -1.96 -4.03
C VAL A 27 -0.47 -0.88 -5.01
N PHE A 28 -1.22 -0.66 -6.08
CA PHE A 28 -0.98 0.40 -7.05
C PHE A 28 -1.06 1.77 -6.39
N GLY A 29 -2.16 2.06 -5.68
CA GLY A 29 -2.33 3.32 -4.96
C GLY A 29 -1.25 3.53 -3.89
N TRP A 30 -0.92 2.49 -3.11
CA TRP A 30 0.14 2.55 -2.12
C TRP A 30 1.51 2.82 -2.74
N SER A 31 1.89 2.11 -3.81
CA SER A 31 3.20 2.30 -4.46
C SER A 31 3.30 3.64 -5.19
N MET A 32 2.19 4.12 -5.75
CA MET A 32 2.09 5.47 -6.32
C MET A 32 2.28 6.54 -5.22
N GLN A 33 1.54 6.43 -4.11
CA GLN A 33 1.63 7.32 -2.97
C GLN A 33 3.06 7.39 -2.41
N PHE A 34 3.74 6.25 -2.30
CA PHE A 34 5.09 6.17 -1.77
C PHE A 34 6.06 7.06 -2.57
N ILE A 35 6.05 6.97 -3.90
CA ILE A 35 6.89 7.80 -4.77
C ILE A 35 6.51 9.28 -4.69
N ILE A 36 5.22 9.59 -4.62
CA ILE A 36 4.75 10.97 -4.47
C ILE A 36 5.30 11.57 -3.16
N VAL A 37 5.22 10.84 -2.07
CA VAL A 37 5.73 11.28 -0.76
C VAL A 37 7.25 11.44 -0.75
N GLU A 38 7.99 10.48 -1.33
CA GLU A 38 9.45 10.58 -1.45
C GLU A 38 9.87 11.82 -2.25
N TRP A 39 9.19 12.08 -3.37
CA TRP A 39 9.46 13.26 -4.18
C TRP A 39 9.23 14.55 -3.40
N GLU A 40 8.14 14.62 -2.61
CA GLU A 40 7.82 15.80 -1.81
C GLU A 40 8.84 16.04 -0.71
N VAL A 41 9.18 15.01 0.05
CA VAL A 41 10.21 15.11 1.09
C VAL A 41 11.54 15.58 0.48
N TYR A 42 11.92 15.04 -0.67
CA TYR A 42 13.12 15.49 -1.36
C TYR A 42 13.00 16.94 -1.84
N SER A 43 11.82 17.36 -2.33
CA SER A 43 11.59 18.73 -2.79
C SER A 43 11.74 19.76 -1.67
N LEU A 44 11.29 19.41 -0.46
CA LEU A 44 11.35 20.23 0.74
C LEU A 44 12.75 20.30 1.36
N THR A 45 13.44 19.16 1.39
CA THR A 45 14.73 19.05 2.12
C THR A 45 15.96 19.25 1.25
N LYS A 46 15.87 18.89 -0.05
CA LYS A 46 17.00 18.76 -0.97
C LYS A 46 18.14 17.87 -0.46
N ASP A 47 17.82 16.99 0.48
CA ASP A 47 18.78 16.10 1.13
C ASP A 47 18.41 14.62 0.86
N PRO A 48 19.28 13.85 0.18
CA PRO A 48 19.06 12.43 -0.05
C PRO A 48 18.92 11.58 1.23
N LEU A 49 19.51 12.04 2.36
CA LEU A 49 19.39 11.33 3.63
C LEU A 49 17.92 11.27 4.10
N SER A 50 17.15 12.31 3.83
CA SER A 50 15.73 12.38 4.16
C SER A 50 14.90 11.28 3.49
N LEU A 51 15.28 10.80 2.29
CA LEU A 51 14.66 9.66 1.61
C LEU A 51 14.95 8.35 2.36
N GLY A 52 16.17 8.16 2.83
CA GLY A 52 16.52 7.01 3.67
C GLY A 52 15.75 6.97 4.99
N LEU A 53 15.50 8.15 5.58
CA LEU A 53 14.70 8.28 6.80
C LEU A 53 13.23 7.88 6.59
N ILE A 54 12.62 8.14 5.43
CA ILE A 54 11.26 7.67 5.12
C ILE A 54 11.20 6.15 5.25
N GLY A 55 12.13 5.44 4.59
CA GLY A 55 12.17 3.98 4.66
C GLY A 55 12.37 3.48 6.09
N LEU A 56 13.23 4.12 6.87
CA LEU A 56 13.47 3.75 8.26
C LEU A 56 12.24 3.97 9.14
N VAL A 57 11.58 5.12 9.00
CA VAL A 57 10.38 5.49 9.76
C VAL A 57 9.21 4.54 9.44
N GLU A 58 9.09 4.07 8.20
CA GLU A 58 8.07 3.08 7.80
C GLU A 58 8.39 1.69 8.36
N VAL A 59 9.64 1.26 8.28
CA VAL A 59 10.07 -0.10 8.62
C VAL A 59 10.04 -0.37 10.12
N ILE A 60 10.39 0.61 10.96
CA ILE A 60 10.39 0.44 12.42
C ILE A 60 9.03 -0.04 12.96
N PRO A 61 7.89 0.67 12.72
CA PRO A 61 6.60 0.19 13.18
C PRO A 61 6.16 -1.10 12.47
N ALA A 62 6.51 -1.29 11.20
CA ALA A 62 6.18 -2.50 10.46
C ALA A 62 6.83 -3.75 11.10
N ILE A 63 8.11 -3.71 11.42
CA ILE A 63 8.82 -4.85 12.04
C ILE A 63 8.40 -5.04 13.49
N SER A 64 8.33 -3.98 14.30
CA SER A 64 7.96 -4.08 15.71
C SER A 64 6.56 -4.65 15.91
N THR A 65 5.64 -4.36 14.99
CA THR A 65 4.25 -4.82 15.05
C THR A 65 4.06 -6.19 14.40
N ALA A 66 4.92 -6.60 13.47
CA ALA A 66 4.75 -7.83 12.67
C ALA A 66 4.55 -9.10 13.51
N LEU A 67 5.27 -9.22 14.64
CA LEU A 67 5.15 -10.35 15.57
C LEU A 67 3.75 -10.44 16.20
N PHE A 68 3.16 -9.30 16.53
CA PHE A 68 1.82 -9.22 17.13
C PHE A 68 0.73 -9.25 16.08
N ALA A 69 1.00 -8.70 14.88
CA ALA A 69 0.03 -8.63 13.80
C ALA A 69 -0.44 -10.02 13.37
N GLY A 70 0.45 -11.01 13.25
CA GLY A 70 0.08 -12.39 12.93
C GLY A 70 -0.93 -12.95 13.93
N HIS A 71 -0.66 -12.82 15.23
CA HIS A 71 -1.55 -13.29 16.28
C HIS A 71 -2.93 -12.61 16.26
N ILE A 72 -2.97 -11.30 16.05
CA ILE A 72 -4.22 -10.54 15.95
C ILE A 72 -5.00 -10.95 14.69
N VAL A 73 -4.31 -11.13 13.57
CA VAL A 73 -4.92 -11.58 12.31
C VAL A 73 -5.57 -12.94 12.50
N ASP A 74 -4.93 -13.88 13.21
CA ASP A 74 -5.49 -15.22 13.42
C ASP A 74 -6.79 -15.21 14.22
N GLN A 75 -6.94 -14.28 15.16
CA GLN A 75 -8.12 -14.16 16.03
C GLN A 75 -9.28 -13.35 15.45
N ARG A 76 -9.04 -12.53 14.42
CA ARG A 76 -10.04 -11.63 13.85
C ARG A 76 -10.65 -12.17 12.57
N GLU A 77 -11.82 -11.67 12.22
CA GLU A 77 -12.43 -11.93 10.92
C GLU A 77 -11.60 -11.31 9.80
N LYS A 78 -11.08 -12.15 8.88
CA LYS A 78 -10.11 -11.75 7.85
C LYS A 78 -10.65 -10.69 6.89
N LYS A 79 -11.94 -10.82 6.50
CA LYS A 79 -12.59 -9.84 5.62
C LYS A 79 -12.70 -8.46 6.28
N MET A 80 -13.16 -8.44 7.53
CA MET A 80 -13.30 -7.20 8.29
C MET A 80 -11.95 -6.54 8.51
N LEU A 81 -10.92 -7.31 8.87
CA LEU A 81 -9.57 -6.81 9.05
C LEU A 81 -8.98 -6.23 7.76
N PHE A 82 -9.23 -6.88 6.62
CA PHE A 82 -8.80 -6.39 5.32
C PHE A 82 -9.45 -5.04 4.98
N VAL A 83 -10.77 -4.91 5.21
CA VAL A 83 -11.48 -3.64 5.02
C VAL A 83 -10.97 -2.56 5.97
N GLN A 84 -10.68 -2.89 7.23
CA GLN A 84 -10.10 -1.94 8.18
C GLN A 84 -8.71 -1.45 7.73
N CYS A 85 -7.86 -2.33 7.18
CA CYS A 85 -6.58 -1.94 6.60
C CYS A 85 -6.75 -0.98 5.41
N ILE A 86 -7.71 -1.25 4.51
CA ILE A 86 -8.02 -0.37 3.38
C ILE A 86 -8.48 1.00 3.86
N LEU A 87 -9.42 1.04 4.83
CA LEU A 87 -9.91 2.30 5.39
C LEU A 87 -8.81 3.09 6.10
N ALA A 88 -7.95 2.41 6.86
CA ALA A 88 -6.81 3.04 7.51
C ALA A 88 -5.82 3.60 6.49
N PHE A 89 -5.55 2.87 5.40
CA PHE A 89 -4.72 3.35 4.29
C PHE A 89 -5.34 4.58 3.62
N LEU A 90 -6.65 4.57 3.37
CA LEU A 90 -7.38 5.71 2.81
C LEU A 90 -7.28 6.95 3.72
N LEU A 91 -7.40 6.78 5.04
CA LEU A 91 -7.24 7.88 6.01
C LEU A 91 -5.82 8.48 5.96
N VAL A 92 -4.79 7.66 5.84
CA VAL A 92 -3.40 8.11 5.65
C VAL A 92 -3.26 8.88 4.33
N ALA A 93 -3.85 8.40 3.25
CA ALA A 93 -3.84 9.07 1.94
C ALA A 93 -4.56 10.43 1.99
N ILE A 94 -5.70 10.52 2.68
CA ILE A 94 -6.40 11.79 2.95
C ILE A 94 -5.51 12.74 3.77
N GLY A 95 -4.82 12.22 4.78
CA GLY A 95 -3.84 12.99 5.55
C GLY A 95 -2.74 13.59 4.68
N TYR A 96 -2.17 12.83 3.77
CA TYR A 96 -1.19 13.35 2.80
C TYR A 96 -1.79 14.40 1.88
N TYR A 97 -2.98 14.14 1.33
CA TYR A 97 -3.66 15.12 0.48
C TYR A 97 -3.88 16.46 1.19
N PHE A 98 -4.26 16.41 2.48
CA PHE A 98 -4.43 17.61 3.28
C PHE A 98 -3.11 18.33 3.58
N ILE A 99 -2.07 17.59 4.03
CA ILE A 99 -0.76 18.17 4.37
C ILE A 99 -0.10 18.82 3.15
N THR A 100 -0.34 18.27 1.96
CA THR A 100 0.23 18.79 0.70
C THR A 100 -0.62 19.86 0.04
N SER A 101 -1.69 20.33 0.72
CA SER A 101 -2.56 21.38 0.18
C SER A 101 -1.83 22.75 0.18
N PRO A 102 -2.16 23.64 -0.80
CA PRO A 102 -1.61 24.99 -0.84
C PRO A 102 -1.83 25.75 0.48
N TYR A 103 -2.97 25.53 1.13
CA TYR A 103 -3.26 26.15 2.42
C TYR A 103 -2.24 25.84 3.50
N VAL A 104 -1.75 24.58 3.55
CA VAL A 104 -0.74 24.18 4.55
C VAL A 104 0.62 24.80 4.20
N TYR A 105 0.98 24.86 2.93
CA TYR A 105 2.23 25.50 2.49
C TYR A 105 2.28 27.00 2.79
N ASP A 106 1.15 27.68 2.71
CA ASP A 106 1.07 29.13 2.97
C ASP A 106 1.11 29.46 4.47
N ASN A 107 0.74 28.53 5.35
CA ASN A 107 0.55 28.79 6.78
C ASN A 107 1.54 28.06 7.72
N TYR A 108 2.28 27.08 7.23
CA TYR A 108 3.16 26.26 8.06
C TYR A 108 4.59 26.23 7.49
N GLU A 109 5.56 26.10 8.40
CA GLU A 109 6.95 25.93 8.02
C GLU A 109 7.24 24.56 7.43
N ASN A 110 8.22 24.46 6.52
CA ASN A 110 8.65 23.20 5.90
C ASN A 110 8.98 22.12 6.94
N SER A 111 9.53 22.50 8.09
CA SER A 111 9.84 21.58 9.20
C SER A 111 8.59 20.91 9.80
N GLN A 112 7.49 21.66 9.90
CA GLN A 112 6.20 21.18 10.43
C GLN A 112 5.52 20.25 9.41
N ILE A 113 5.54 20.63 8.13
CA ILE A 113 5.04 19.82 7.02
C ILE A 113 5.78 18.49 6.97
N LEU A 114 7.11 18.53 7.02
CA LEU A 114 7.96 17.35 7.02
C LEU A 114 7.67 16.42 8.21
N THR A 115 7.51 16.99 9.40
CA THR A 115 7.14 16.23 10.60
C THR A 115 5.80 15.53 10.41
N GLY A 116 4.79 16.22 9.87
CA GLY A 116 3.48 15.64 9.56
C GLY A 116 3.57 14.50 8.56
N ILE A 117 4.39 14.63 7.51
CA ILE A 117 4.65 13.57 6.53
C ILE A 117 5.27 12.34 7.22
N TYR A 118 6.29 12.52 8.05
CA TYR A 118 6.91 11.39 8.78
C TYR A 118 5.94 10.70 9.74
N VAL A 119 5.04 11.44 10.40
CA VAL A 119 3.99 10.85 11.23
C VAL A 119 3.07 9.97 10.40
N LEU A 120 2.65 10.41 9.22
CA LEU A 120 1.82 9.61 8.31
C LEU A 120 2.56 8.38 7.76
N VAL A 121 3.85 8.50 7.44
CA VAL A 121 4.72 7.37 7.06
C VAL A 121 4.77 6.33 8.18
N PHE A 122 4.97 6.78 9.40
CA PHE A 122 5.00 5.91 10.59
C PHE A 122 3.68 5.15 10.78
N LEU A 123 2.54 5.85 10.66
CA LEU A 123 1.21 5.22 10.70
C LEU A 123 1.01 4.22 9.56
N GLY A 124 1.48 4.54 8.35
CA GLY A 124 1.50 3.62 7.20
C GLY A 124 2.25 2.32 7.49
N GLY A 125 3.38 2.40 8.20
CA GLY A 125 4.15 1.24 8.63
C GLY A 125 3.37 0.26 9.51
N PHE A 126 2.54 0.75 10.44
CA PHE A 126 1.63 -0.10 11.22
C PHE A 126 0.63 -0.83 10.34
N ILE A 127 -0.02 -0.12 9.41
CA ILE A 127 -1.00 -0.72 8.50
C ILE A 127 -0.35 -1.83 7.67
N ARG A 128 0.87 -1.59 7.19
CA ARG A 128 1.65 -2.54 6.40
C ARG A 128 1.93 -3.85 7.14
N ALA A 129 2.16 -3.81 8.44
CA ALA A 129 2.37 -5.00 9.25
C ALA A 129 1.16 -5.96 9.23
N PHE A 130 -0.05 -5.44 9.14
CA PHE A 130 -1.28 -6.25 9.12
C PHE A 130 -1.69 -6.73 7.74
N ILE A 131 -1.40 -5.97 6.68
CA ILE A 131 -1.85 -6.28 5.31
C ILE A 131 -1.31 -7.62 4.83
N GLY A 132 -0.01 -7.91 5.02
CA GLY A 132 0.62 -9.13 4.56
C GLY A 132 -0.05 -10.40 5.10
N PRO A 133 -0.04 -10.62 6.42
CA PRO A 133 -0.69 -11.79 7.04
C PRO A 133 -2.19 -11.88 6.70
N THR A 134 -2.90 -10.75 6.65
CA THR A 134 -4.33 -10.71 6.31
C THR A 134 -4.59 -11.22 4.90
N ILE A 135 -3.78 -10.81 3.92
CA ILE A 135 -3.89 -11.25 2.53
C ILE A 135 -3.67 -12.77 2.42
N PHE A 136 -2.63 -13.31 3.06
CA PHE A 136 -2.37 -14.76 3.03
C PHE A 136 -3.53 -15.56 3.64
N SER A 137 -4.04 -15.12 4.79
CA SER A 137 -5.16 -15.75 5.46
C SER A 137 -6.46 -15.65 4.65
N LEU A 138 -6.69 -14.52 3.97
CA LEU A 138 -7.87 -14.30 3.14
C LEU A 138 -7.88 -15.20 1.89
N VAL A 139 -6.75 -15.31 1.19
CA VAL A 139 -6.62 -16.22 0.03
C VAL A 139 -6.93 -17.65 0.43
N ALA A 140 -6.47 -18.08 1.59
CA ALA A 140 -6.76 -19.43 2.12
C ALA A 140 -8.24 -19.70 2.37
N LEU A 141 -9.07 -18.68 2.56
CA LEU A 141 -10.53 -18.81 2.73
C LEU A 141 -11.29 -18.75 1.40
N ILE A 142 -10.72 -18.14 0.37
CA ILE A 142 -11.41 -17.87 -0.90
C ILE A 142 -11.25 -19.02 -1.88
N VAL A 143 -10.13 -19.74 -1.86
CA VAL A 143 -9.86 -20.82 -2.82
C VAL A 143 -9.57 -22.14 -2.11
N PRO A 144 -9.90 -23.30 -2.73
CA PRO A 144 -9.57 -24.61 -2.18
C PRO A 144 -8.07 -24.86 -2.12
N LYS A 145 -7.62 -25.64 -1.13
CA LYS A 145 -6.18 -25.96 -0.93
C LYS A 145 -5.48 -26.46 -2.18
N ARG A 146 -6.17 -27.20 -3.04
CA ARG A 146 -5.66 -27.76 -4.30
C ARG A 146 -5.11 -26.70 -5.24
N VAL A 147 -5.67 -25.47 -5.23
CA VAL A 147 -5.28 -24.38 -6.13
C VAL A 147 -4.41 -23.30 -5.47
N TYR A 148 -4.00 -23.47 -4.20
CA TYR A 148 -3.15 -22.51 -3.50
C TYR A 148 -1.88 -22.10 -4.25
N PRO A 149 -1.09 -23.03 -4.84
CA PRO A 149 0.10 -22.65 -5.59
C PRO A 149 -0.22 -21.72 -6.76
N ASN A 150 -1.33 -22.00 -7.47
CA ASN A 150 -1.81 -21.18 -8.58
C ASN A 150 -2.29 -19.81 -8.11
N ALA A 151 -3.08 -19.76 -7.02
CA ALA A 151 -3.54 -18.52 -6.41
C ALA A 151 -2.37 -17.65 -5.91
N ALA A 152 -1.36 -18.26 -5.31
CA ALA A 152 -0.15 -17.56 -4.87
C ALA A 152 0.61 -16.94 -6.05
N THR A 153 0.74 -17.66 -7.17
CA THR A 153 1.37 -17.16 -8.39
C THR A 153 0.64 -15.94 -8.93
N TRP A 154 -0.69 -16.03 -9.13
CA TRP A 154 -1.49 -14.91 -9.62
C TRP A 154 -1.47 -13.71 -8.67
N SER A 155 -1.56 -13.97 -7.36
CA SER A 155 -1.50 -12.95 -6.33
C SER A 155 -0.15 -12.22 -6.33
N SER A 156 0.97 -12.96 -6.49
CA SER A 156 2.31 -12.39 -6.58
C SER A 156 2.53 -11.61 -7.87
N SER A 157 2.05 -12.13 -9.01
CA SER A 157 2.12 -11.44 -10.30
C SER A 157 1.35 -10.13 -10.28
N THR A 158 0.14 -10.12 -9.71
CA THR A 158 -0.68 -8.93 -9.53
C THR A 158 0.05 -7.88 -8.67
N TRP A 159 0.68 -8.31 -7.58
CA TRP A 159 1.46 -7.44 -6.72
C TRP A 159 2.67 -6.84 -7.47
N GLN A 160 3.44 -7.65 -8.19
CA GLN A 160 4.59 -7.19 -8.97
C GLN A 160 4.18 -6.16 -10.02
N LEU A 161 3.08 -6.43 -10.75
CA LEU A 161 2.56 -5.51 -11.75
C LEU A 161 2.19 -4.15 -11.14
N ALA A 162 1.49 -4.16 -10.00
CA ALA A 162 1.08 -2.95 -9.30
C ALA A 162 2.29 -2.13 -8.78
N VAL A 163 3.30 -2.80 -8.21
CA VAL A 163 4.54 -2.17 -7.70
C VAL A 163 5.37 -1.53 -8.81
N VAL A 164 5.31 -2.06 -10.04
CA VAL A 164 6.00 -1.45 -11.19
C VAL A 164 5.20 -0.31 -11.80
N LEU A 165 3.89 -0.49 -11.96
CA LEU A 165 3.04 0.51 -12.59
C LEU A 165 2.79 1.74 -11.71
N GLY A 166 2.65 1.55 -10.38
CA GLY A 166 2.40 2.66 -9.45
C GLY A 166 3.44 3.77 -9.53
N PRO A 167 4.74 3.49 -9.35
CA PRO A 167 5.81 4.46 -9.50
C PRO A 167 5.87 5.13 -10.87
N ALA A 168 5.64 4.38 -11.95
CA ALA A 168 5.60 4.92 -13.29
C ALA A 168 4.47 5.96 -13.43
N PHE A 169 3.26 5.62 -12.97
CA PHE A 169 2.12 6.56 -12.96
C PHE A 169 2.35 7.75 -12.03
N ALA A 170 2.99 7.56 -10.87
CA ALA A 170 3.36 8.64 -9.98
C ALA A 170 4.25 9.67 -10.68
N GLY A 171 5.31 9.20 -11.37
CA GLY A 171 6.21 10.08 -12.10
C GLY A 171 5.50 10.87 -13.20
N PHE A 172 4.65 10.23 -14.01
CA PHE A 172 3.86 10.92 -15.03
C PHE A 172 2.88 11.93 -14.43
N SER A 173 2.15 11.55 -13.39
CA SER A 173 1.17 12.44 -12.75
C SER A 173 1.84 13.68 -12.13
N ILE A 174 2.96 13.50 -11.43
CA ILE A 174 3.71 14.63 -10.87
C ILE A 174 4.17 15.59 -11.97
N ALA A 175 4.67 15.06 -13.10
CA ALA A 175 5.15 15.87 -14.22
C ALA A 175 4.04 16.68 -14.92
N TRP A 176 2.79 16.14 -14.98
CA TRP A 176 1.71 16.78 -15.73
C TRP A 176 0.79 17.65 -14.89
N ILE A 177 0.46 17.21 -13.69
CA ILE A 177 -0.57 17.87 -12.85
C ILE A 177 -0.03 18.34 -11.51
N GLY A 178 1.26 18.12 -11.26
CA GLY A 178 1.92 18.50 -10.02
C GLY A 178 1.60 17.55 -8.86
N PHE A 179 2.24 17.82 -7.76
CA PHE A 179 2.31 16.95 -6.59
C PHE A 179 0.95 16.78 -5.89
N HIS A 180 0.31 17.88 -5.47
CA HIS A 180 -0.97 17.85 -4.75
C HIS A 180 -2.08 17.13 -5.53
N ASN A 181 -2.21 17.43 -6.83
CA ASN A 181 -3.23 16.81 -7.68
C ASN A 181 -2.93 15.31 -7.91
N SER A 182 -1.65 14.92 -7.96
CA SER A 182 -1.26 13.50 -8.05
C SER A 182 -1.68 12.72 -6.81
N MET A 183 -1.62 13.33 -5.62
CA MET A 183 -2.14 12.71 -4.41
C MET A 183 -3.67 12.56 -4.46
N GLY A 184 -4.39 13.47 -5.13
CA GLY A 184 -5.82 13.36 -5.40
C GLY A 184 -6.19 12.13 -6.24
N ILE A 185 -5.33 11.71 -7.20
CA ILE A 185 -5.54 10.48 -7.98
C ILE A 185 -5.47 9.24 -7.09
N VAL A 186 -4.59 9.21 -6.08
CA VAL A 186 -4.50 8.09 -5.13
C VAL A 186 -5.80 7.89 -4.34
N LEU A 187 -6.60 8.96 -4.18
CA LEU A 187 -7.88 8.93 -3.47
C LEU A 187 -9.08 8.56 -4.36
N SER A 188 -8.92 8.58 -5.69
CA SER A 188 -9.99 8.30 -6.66
C SER A 188 -10.10 6.83 -7.01
#